data_bf1cab9c4b08686ea7afb3690a9e4c27
#
_entry.id   bf1cab9c4b08686ea7afb3690a9e4c27
#
_cell.length_a   1.000
_cell.length_b   1.000
_cell.length_c   1.000
_cell.angle_alpha   90.00
_cell.angle_beta   90.00
_cell.angle_gamma   90.00
#
_symmetry.space_group_name_H-M   'P 1'
#
loop_
_entity.id
_entity.type
_entity.pdbx_description
1 polymer ?
#
loop_
_entity_poly.entity_id
_entity_poly.type
_entity_poly.pdbx_seq_one_letter_code
_entity_poly.pdbx_strand_id
1 'polypeptide(L)'
;MLTNMRKVLLAGAIFALSGGMALAADADTQKQLDAIKSAIPKFAIPMREVGDRFQNMYFAAKGGNWALAAYMSKYMNGAMNPAKLTKPEEYKAWQGFYEGAFAPVDKAIQAKDLKGFEKEYAAVISTCNGCHAGMGYGFIKVVKQKAPADVGVDYTLKSQPGDVPK
;
A
#
# COMPACT_ATOMS: atom_id res chain seq x y z
N MET A 1 -48.88 -40.32 25.48
CA MET A 1 -47.69 -40.47 24.61
C MET A 1 -47.70 -39.55 23.36
N LEU A 2 -48.83 -39.20 22.79
CA LEU A 2 -48.97 -38.34 21.61
C LEU A 2 -48.62 -36.88 21.81
N THR A 3 -48.73 -36.31 22.99
CA THR A 3 -48.42 -34.90 23.32
C THR A 3 -46.93 -34.59 23.31
N ASN A 4 -46.11 -35.54 23.66
CA ASN A 4 -44.64 -35.35 23.68
C ASN A 4 -44.01 -35.44 22.29
N MET A 5 -44.59 -36.21 21.38
CA MET A 5 -44.13 -36.31 19.98
C MET A 5 -44.33 -35.00 19.19
N ARG A 6 -45.47 -34.27 19.43
CA ARG A 6 -45.73 -32.98 18.79
C ARG A 6 -44.73 -31.87 19.26
N LYS A 7 -44.33 -31.89 20.51
CA LYS A 7 -43.32 -30.93 21.04
C LYS A 7 -41.93 -31.15 20.50
N VAL A 8 -41.52 -32.39 20.26
CA VAL A 8 -40.21 -32.73 19.67
C VAL A 8 -40.15 -32.34 18.19
N LEU A 9 -41.23 -32.51 17.43
CA LEU A 9 -41.34 -32.12 16.01
C LEU A 9 -41.29 -30.60 15.82
N LEU A 10 -41.89 -29.81 16.71
CA LEU A 10 -41.83 -28.35 16.65
C LEU A 10 -40.39 -27.81 16.99
N ALA A 11 -39.73 -28.41 17.95
CA ALA A 11 -38.34 -28.00 18.31
C ALA A 11 -37.34 -28.33 17.17
N GLY A 12 -37.52 -29.48 16.48
CA GLY A 12 -36.68 -29.83 15.35
C GLY A 12 -36.87 -28.93 14.13
N ALA A 13 -38.08 -28.44 13.88
CA ALA A 13 -38.37 -27.55 12.76
C ALA A 13 -37.80 -26.14 12.97
N ILE A 14 -37.78 -25.62 14.21
CA ILE A 14 -37.22 -24.31 14.53
C ILE A 14 -35.66 -24.34 14.39
N PHE A 15 -35.02 -25.46 14.75
CA PHE A 15 -33.59 -25.59 14.64
C PHE A 15 -33.12 -25.73 13.18
N ALA A 16 -33.91 -26.40 12.32
CA ALA A 16 -33.58 -26.51 10.90
C ALA A 16 -33.73 -25.17 10.14
N LEU A 17 -34.71 -24.34 10.50
CA LEU A 17 -34.89 -23.01 9.90
C LEU A 17 -33.82 -22.01 10.30
N SER A 18 -33.38 -22.03 11.56
CA SER A 18 -32.30 -21.13 12.03
C SER A 18 -30.93 -21.47 11.45
N GLY A 19 -30.60 -22.75 11.27
CA GLY A 19 -29.38 -23.21 10.62
C GLY A 19 -29.31 -22.83 9.15
N GLY A 20 -30.43 -22.94 8.42
CA GLY A 20 -30.49 -22.57 7.01
C GLY A 20 -30.30 -21.06 6.75
N MET A 21 -30.85 -20.20 7.60
CA MET A 21 -30.67 -18.74 7.47
C MET A 21 -29.25 -18.29 7.81
N ALA A 22 -28.60 -18.89 8.80
CA ALA A 22 -27.20 -18.59 9.14
C ALA A 22 -26.24 -18.95 7.98
N LEU A 23 -26.42 -20.13 7.37
CA LEU A 23 -25.62 -20.57 6.22
C LEU A 23 -25.84 -19.69 4.98
N ALA A 24 -27.07 -19.22 4.75
CA ALA A 24 -27.37 -18.32 3.64
C ALA A 24 -26.78 -16.91 3.85
N ALA A 25 -26.82 -16.40 5.09
CA ALA A 25 -26.19 -15.14 5.45
C ALA A 25 -24.66 -15.20 5.30
N ASP A 26 -24.00 -16.30 5.68
CA ASP A 26 -22.57 -16.51 5.50
C ASP A 26 -22.18 -16.57 4.01
N ALA A 27 -22.96 -17.25 3.17
CA ALA A 27 -22.70 -17.35 1.74
C ALA A 27 -22.85 -15.99 1.03
N ASP A 28 -23.83 -15.19 1.40
CA ASP A 28 -24.01 -13.84 0.84
C ASP A 28 -22.91 -12.89 1.31
N THR A 29 -22.53 -12.94 2.56
CA THR A 29 -21.41 -12.19 3.11
C THR A 29 -20.10 -12.54 2.41
N GLN A 30 -19.82 -13.82 2.20
CA GLN A 30 -18.63 -14.27 1.48
C GLN A 30 -18.64 -13.77 0.03
N LYS A 31 -19.76 -13.82 -0.66
CA LYS A 31 -19.91 -13.29 -2.02
C LYS A 31 -19.64 -11.78 -2.08
N GLN A 32 -20.13 -11.02 -1.10
CA GLN A 32 -19.86 -9.59 -1.00
C GLN A 32 -18.38 -9.31 -0.73
N LEU A 33 -17.73 -10.07 0.14
CA LEU A 33 -16.28 -9.96 0.41
C LEU A 33 -15.45 -10.28 -0.84
N ASP A 34 -15.83 -11.29 -1.60
CA ASP A 34 -15.13 -11.65 -2.83
C ASP A 34 -15.32 -10.56 -3.91
N ALA A 35 -16.51 -9.97 -4.00
CA ALA A 35 -16.77 -8.84 -4.88
C ALA A 35 -15.92 -7.61 -4.50
N ILE A 36 -15.85 -7.26 -3.21
CA ILE A 36 -15.01 -6.17 -2.70
C ILE A 36 -13.54 -6.46 -3.01
N LYS A 37 -13.06 -7.67 -2.71
CA LYS A 37 -11.68 -8.08 -2.98
C LYS A 37 -11.33 -8.00 -4.47
N SER A 38 -12.26 -8.35 -5.34
CA SER A 38 -12.06 -8.26 -6.80
C SER A 38 -11.98 -6.82 -7.30
N ALA A 39 -12.64 -5.88 -6.62
CA ALA A 39 -12.63 -4.45 -6.95
C ALA A 39 -11.40 -3.70 -6.40
N ILE A 40 -10.68 -4.28 -5.43
CA ILE A 40 -9.45 -3.68 -4.88
C ILE A 40 -8.37 -3.65 -5.98
N PRO A 41 -7.66 -2.52 -6.15
CA PRO A 41 -6.57 -2.42 -7.12
C PRO A 41 -5.51 -3.51 -6.91
N LYS A 42 -5.17 -4.21 -8.00
CA LYS A 42 -4.09 -5.21 -8.00
C LYS A 42 -2.73 -4.51 -8.02
N PHE A 43 -1.67 -5.25 -7.73
CA PHE A 43 -0.31 -4.79 -7.45
C PHE A 43 0.24 -3.72 -8.42
N ALA A 44 -0.10 -3.79 -9.71
CA ALA A 44 0.38 -2.85 -10.71
C ALA A 44 -0.11 -1.40 -10.49
N ILE A 45 -1.33 -1.21 -9.99
CA ILE A 45 -1.88 0.14 -9.73
C ILE A 45 -1.17 0.78 -8.51
N PRO A 46 -1.10 0.13 -7.33
CA PRO A 46 -0.28 0.60 -6.22
C PRO A 46 1.17 0.88 -6.60
N MET A 47 1.79 0.02 -7.42
CA MET A 47 3.18 0.21 -7.84
C MET A 47 3.38 1.46 -8.72
N ARG A 48 2.39 1.84 -9.52
CA ARG A 48 2.41 3.12 -10.24
C ARG A 48 2.40 4.30 -9.26
N GLU A 49 1.53 4.29 -8.25
CA GLU A 49 1.50 5.30 -7.18
C GLU A 49 2.85 5.40 -6.45
N VAL A 50 3.50 4.25 -6.21
CA VAL A 50 4.86 4.22 -5.67
C VAL A 50 5.83 4.98 -6.58
N GLY A 51 5.79 4.73 -7.89
CA GLY A 51 6.66 5.39 -8.87
C GLY A 51 6.46 6.91 -8.91
N ASP A 52 5.20 7.35 -8.98
CA ASP A 52 4.85 8.77 -9.05
C ASP A 52 5.28 9.51 -7.76
N ARG A 53 5.00 8.93 -6.57
CA ARG A 53 5.41 9.51 -5.29
C ARG A 53 6.92 9.50 -5.08
N PHE A 54 7.61 8.45 -5.50
CA PHE A 54 9.07 8.38 -5.47
C PHE A 54 9.69 9.49 -6.31
N GLN A 55 9.16 9.73 -7.51
CA GLN A 55 9.58 10.83 -8.38
C GLN A 55 9.32 12.19 -7.73
N ASN A 56 8.11 12.43 -7.22
CA ASN A 56 7.73 13.68 -6.57
C ASN A 56 8.58 13.97 -5.32
N MET A 57 8.91 12.94 -4.54
CA MET A 57 9.79 13.04 -3.37
C MET A 57 11.15 13.64 -3.72
N TYR A 58 11.74 13.24 -4.84
CA TYR A 58 13.01 13.79 -5.31
C TYR A 58 12.91 15.29 -5.54
N PHE A 59 11.88 15.74 -6.26
CA PHE A 59 11.72 17.17 -6.56
C PHE A 59 11.35 17.99 -5.33
N ALA A 60 10.61 17.41 -4.40
CA ALA A 60 10.31 18.06 -3.12
C ALA A 60 11.58 18.29 -2.29
N ALA A 61 12.42 17.29 -2.11
CA ALA A 61 13.69 17.41 -1.41
C ALA A 61 14.61 18.41 -2.11
N LYS A 62 14.75 18.32 -3.44
CA LYS A 62 15.58 19.23 -4.25
C LYS A 62 15.09 20.69 -4.18
N GLY A 63 13.79 20.93 -4.14
CA GLY A 63 13.18 22.25 -3.98
C GLY A 63 13.25 22.78 -2.54
N GLY A 64 13.56 21.94 -1.57
CA GLY A 64 13.62 22.27 -0.14
C GLY A 64 12.27 22.12 0.58
N ASN A 65 11.26 21.54 -0.07
CA ASN A 65 9.99 21.19 0.55
C ASN A 65 10.11 19.83 1.24
N TRP A 66 10.80 19.81 2.38
CA TRP A 66 11.09 18.58 3.14
C TRP A 66 9.83 17.93 3.73
N ALA A 67 8.82 18.73 4.08
CA ALA A 67 7.53 18.22 4.53
C ALA A 67 6.85 17.41 3.43
N LEU A 68 6.85 17.93 2.20
CA LEU A 68 6.32 17.24 1.04
C LEU A 68 7.13 15.96 0.74
N ALA A 69 8.47 16.01 0.85
CA ALA A 69 9.32 14.83 0.65
C ALA A 69 8.97 13.72 1.65
N ALA A 70 8.81 14.06 2.93
CA ALA A 70 8.39 13.12 3.98
C ALA A 70 6.96 12.58 3.73
N TYR A 71 6.05 13.44 3.32
CA TYR A 71 4.68 13.05 2.95
C TYR A 71 4.70 12.02 1.81
N MET A 72 5.47 12.27 0.75
CA MET A 72 5.57 11.38 -0.40
C MET A 72 6.13 10.01 0.01
N SER A 73 7.19 9.95 0.85
CA SER A 73 7.74 8.69 1.37
C SER A 73 6.70 7.90 2.17
N LYS A 74 6.07 8.53 3.16
CA LYS A 74 5.07 7.88 4.03
C LYS A 74 3.89 7.31 3.25
N TYR A 75 3.31 8.10 2.35
CA TYR A 75 2.12 7.69 1.59
C TYR A 75 2.45 6.79 0.40
N MET A 76 3.68 6.77 -0.09
CA MET A 76 4.16 5.77 -1.01
C MET A 76 4.09 4.36 -0.40
N ASN A 77 4.52 4.19 0.85
CA ASN A 77 4.35 2.91 1.55
C ASN A 77 2.87 2.56 1.74
N GLY A 78 2.06 3.53 2.16
CA GLY A 78 0.61 3.35 2.33
C GLY A 78 -0.13 2.97 1.05
N ALA A 79 0.33 3.43 -0.10
CA ALA A 79 -0.25 3.08 -1.40
C ALA A 79 -0.26 1.57 -1.66
N MET A 80 0.68 0.82 -1.07
CA MET A 80 0.76 -0.64 -1.22
C MET A 80 -0.21 -1.42 -0.32
N ASN A 81 -0.97 -0.78 0.57
CA ASN A 81 -1.91 -1.45 1.47
C ASN A 81 -2.93 -2.38 0.77
N PRO A 82 -3.48 -2.06 -0.41
CA PRO A 82 -4.35 -2.98 -1.13
C PRO A 82 -3.71 -4.34 -1.42
N ALA A 83 -2.39 -4.38 -1.60
CA ALA A 83 -1.65 -5.61 -1.86
C ALA A 83 -1.66 -6.60 -0.68
N LYS A 84 -1.90 -6.13 0.55
CA LYS A 84 -2.09 -7.01 1.73
C LYS A 84 -3.17 -8.07 1.48
N LEU A 85 -4.23 -7.71 0.77
CA LEU A 85 -5.36 -8.58 0.50
C LEU A 85 -5.29 -9.25 -0.87
N THR A 86 -4.72 -8.56 -1.87
CA THR A 86 -4.74 -9.03 -3.26
C THR A 86 -3.51 -9.82 -3.65
N LYS A 87 -2.36 -9.53 -3.01
CA LYS A 87 -1.05 -10.09 -3.32
C LYS A 87 -0.15 -10.14 -2.05
N PRO A 88 -0.50 -10.97 -1.05
CA PRO A 88 0.14 -10.93 0.27
C PRO A 88 1.64 -11.24 0.23
N GLU A 89 2.11 -12.14 -0.65
CA GLU A 89 3.53 -12.48 -0.75
C GLU A 89 4.32 -11.35 -1.37
N GLU A 90 3.82 -10.73 -2.43
CA GLU A 90 4.42 -9.55 -3.05
C GLU A 90 4.40 -8.35 -2.10
N TYR A 91 3.34 -8.23 -1.26
CA TYR A 91 3.29 -7.20 -0.23
C TYR A 91 4.36 -7.41 0.85
N LYS A 92 4.61 -8.65 1.27
CA LYS A 92 5.67 -8.97 2.23
C LYS A 92 7.05 -8.63 1.65
N ALA A 93 7.28 -8.96 0.39
CA ALA A 93 8.52 -8.56 -0.31
C ALA A 93 8.68 -7.03 -0.38
N TRP A 94 7.58 -6.29 -0.66
CA TRP A 94 7.55 -4.84 -0.60
C TRP A 94 7.91 -4.29 0.78
N GLN A 95 7.36 -4.84 1.87
CA GLN A 95 7.67 -4.37 3.22
C GLN A 95 9.16 -4.51 3.54
N GLY A 96 9.74 -5.67 3.28
CA GLY A 96 11.19 -5.88 3.49
C GLY A 96 12.05 -4.93 2.64
N PHE A 97 11.65 -4.67 1.39
CA PHE A 97 12.30 -3.68 0.54
C PHE A 97 12.18 -2.28 1.12
N TYR A 98 10.96 -1.84 1.51
CA TYR A 98 10.73 -0.50 2.03
C TYR A 98 11.51 -0.24 3.32
N GLU A 99 11.41 -1.14 4.28
CA GLU A 99 12.12 -1.04 5.56
C GLU A 99 13.65 -0.96 5.38
N GLY A 100 14.21 -1.73 4.44
CA GLY A 100 15.66 -1.74 4.19
C GLY A 100 16.14 -0.55 3.36
N ALA A 101 15.48 -0.24 2.26
CA ALA A 101 15.96 0.73 1.28
C ALA A 101 15.59 2.17 1.63
N PHE A 102 14.43 2.40 2.29
CA PHE A 102 13.95 3.75 2.55
C PHE A 102 14.35 4.33 3.90
N ALA A 103 14.76 3.53 4.88
CA ALA A 103 15.21 4.06 6.16
C ALA A 103 16.35 5.10 6.05
N PRO A 104 17.39 4.92 5.20
CA PRO A 104 18.40 5.94 4.97
C PRO A 104 17.85 7.21 4.28
N VAL A 105 16.93 7.05 3.33
CA VAL A 105 16.25 8.16 2.64
C VAL A 105 15.45 8.99 3.64
N ASP A 106 14.62 8.34 4.47
CA ASP A 106 13.81 9.02 5.49
C ASP A 106 14.67 9.75 6.51
N LYS A 107 15.81 9.16 6.92
CA LYS A 107 16.79 9.81 7.79
C LYS A 107 17.35 11.08 7.15
N ALA A 108 17.70 11.06 5.88
CA ALA A 108 18.20 12.23 5.16
C ALA A 108 17.11 13.31 4.99
N ILE A 109 15.86 12.92 4.76
CA ILE A 109 14.71 13.83 4.72
C ILE A 109 14.53 14.53 6.08
N GLN A 110 14.53 13.78 7.19
CA GLN A 110 14.40 14.33 8.54
C GLN A 110 15.55 15.30 8.88
N ALA A 111 16.76 14.97 8.43
CA ALA A 111 17.93 15.82 8.59
C ALA A 111 17.97 17.04 7.63
N LYS A 112 17.07 17.08 6.64
CA LYS A 112 17.08 18.04 5.53
C LYS A 112 18.44 18.05 4.79
N ASP A 113 19.08 16.89 4.71
CA ASP A 113 20.38 16.68 4.06
C ASP A 113 20.19 16.30 2.59
N LEU A 114 20.26 17.29 1.70
CA LEU A 114 20.07 17.05 0.26
C LEU A 114 21.13 16.12 -0.34
N LYS A 115 22.38 16.25 0.09
CA LYS A 115 23.48 15.43 -0.46
C LYS A 115 23.31 13.96 -0.04
N GLY A 116 23.02 13.73 1.23
CA GLY A 116 22.70 12.40 1.75
C GLY A 116 21.46 11.82 1.06
N PHE A 117 20.42 12.62 0.94
CA PHE A 117 19.19 12.22 0.24
C PHE A 117 19.44 11.78 -1.21
N GLU A 118 20.19 12.57 -2.00
CA GLU A 118 20.46 12.24 -3.41
C GLU A 118 21.26 10.94 -3.55
N LYS A 119 22.22 10.69 -2.64
CA LYS A 119 22.98 9.44 -2.59
C LYS A 119 22.06 8.24 -2.33
N GLU A 120 21.23 8.31 -1.29
CA GLU A 120 20.34 7.21 -0.90
C GLU A 120 19.20 7.02 -1.92
N TYR A 121 18.70 8.11 -2.51
CA TYR A 121 17.72 8.04 -3.60
C TYR A 121 18.26 7.24 -4.80
N ALA A 122 19.53 7.47 -5.19
CA ALA A 122 20.16 6.71 -6.26
C ALA A 122 20.34 5.22 -5.91
N ALA A 123 20.64 4.91 -4.65
CA ALA A 123 20.71 3.53 -4.16
C ALA A 123 19.34 2.83 -4.23
N VAL A 124 18.25 3.54 -3.87
CA VAL A 124 16.87 3.01 -4.00
C VAL A 124 16.54 2.68 -5.44
N ILE A 125 16.90 3.50 -6.43
CA ILE A 125 16.70 3.20 -7.85
C ILE A 125 17.33 1.85 -8.22
N SER A 126 18.56 1.59 -7.77
CA SER A 126 19.23 0.32 -8.01
C SER A 126 18.49 -0.86 -7.39
N THR A 127 18.00 -0.69 -6.15
CA THR A 127 17.24 -1.72 -5.43
C THR A 127 15.88 -1.97 -6.08
N CYS A 128 15.17 -0.93 -6.54
CA CYS A 128 13.94 -1.05 -7.34
C CYS A 128 14.18 -1.93 -8.57
N ASN A 129 15.24 -1.64 -9.31
CA ASN A 129 15.59 -2.39 -10.52
C ASN A 129 15.98 -3.84 -10.23
N GLY A 130 16.65 -4.09 -9.10
CA GLY A 130 16.96 -5.44 -8.63
C GLY A 130 15.70 -6.24 -8.29
N CYS A 131 14.76 -5.62 -7.55
CA CYS A 131 13.47 -6.23 -7.22
C CYS A 131 12.66 -6.54 -8.48
N HIS A 132 12.54 -5.59 -9.42
CA HIS A 132 11.86 -5.81 -10.69
C HIS A 132 12.47 -6.98 -11.47
N ALA A 133 13.79 -7.09 -11.54
CA ALA A 133 14.46 -8.19 -12.21
C ALA A 133 14.17 -9.53 -11.50
N GLY A 134 14.27 -9.57 -10.18
CA GLY A 134 14.04 -10.78 -9.38
C GLY A 134 12.60 -11.29 -9.44
N MET A 135 11.63 -10.38 -9.61
CA MET A 135 10.20 -10.72 -9.72
C MET A 135 9.73 -10.94 -11.17
N GLY A 136 10.62 -10.99 -12.14
CA GLY A 136 10.27 -11.20 -13.55
C GLY A 136 9.83 -9.94 -14.31
N TYR A 137 9.96 -8.76 -13.70
CA TYR A 137 9.61 -7.47 -14.31
C TYR A 137 10.86 -6.68 -14.79
N GLY A 138 11.94 -7.37 -15.14
CA GLY A 138 13.21 -6.74 -15.54
C GLY A 138 13.13 -5.81 -16.75
N PHE A 139 12.03 -5.84 -17.50
CA PHE A 139 11.71 -4.91 -18.57
C PHE A 139 11.20 -3.55 -18.07
N ILE A 140 10.85 -3.42 -16.78
CA ILE A 140 10.48 -2.15 -16.13
C ILE A 140 11.74 -1.59 -15.46
N LYS A 141 12.30 -0.53 -16.03
CA LYS A 141 13.48 0.14 -15.48
C LYS A 141 13.13 1.48 -14.85
N VAL A 142 13.33 1.55 -13.53
CA VAL A 142 13.26 2.81 -12.80
C VAL A 142 14.50 3.63 -13.10
N VAL A 143 14.30 4.90 -13.44
CA VAL A 143 15.37 5.86 -13.73
C VAL A 143 15.09 7.18 -13.03
N LYS A 144 16.13 7.97 -12.76
CA LYS A 144 15.96 9.32 -12.25
C LYS A 144 15.25 10.19 -13.29
N GLN A 145 14.13 10.76 -12.91
CA GLN A 145 13.29 11.55 -13.81
C GLN A 145 13.80 13.00 -13.91
N LYS A 146 13.41 13.69 -14.99
CA LYS A 146 13.79 15.09 -15.26
C LYS A 146 12.76 16.10 -14.77
N ALA A 147 11.52 15.66 -14.52
CA ALA A 147 10.41 16.47 -14.03
C ALA A 147 9.58 15.69 -13.01
N PRO A 148 8.82 16.33 -12.11
CA PRO A 148 7.92 15.64 -11.18
C PRO A 148 6.75 14.98 -11.94
N ALA A 149 6.14 13.97 -11.33
CA ALA A 149 4.94 13.33 -11.86
C ALA A 149 3.73 14.29 -11.75
N ASP A 150 3.60 15.00 -10.62
CA ASP A 150 2.53 15.97 -10.37
C ASP A 150 3.01 17.38 -10.68
N VAL A 151 2.43 18.00 -11.70
CA VAL A 151 2.79 19.36 -12.12
C VAL A 151 2.05 20.47 -11.35
N GLY A 152 1.01 20.12 -10.59
CA GLY A 152 0.17 21.07 -9.83
C GLY A 152 0.60 21.27 -8.38
N VAL A 153 1.81 20.84 -7.99
CA VAL A 153 2.32 20.89 -6.62
C VAL A 153 3.51 21.84 -6.53
N ASP A 154 3.56 22.68 -5.49
CA ASP A 154 4.71 23.57 -5.23
C ASP A 154 5.82 22.80 -4.49
N TYR A 155 6.82 22.41 -5.24
CA TYR A 155 8.01 21.71 -4.72
C TYR A 155 9.02 22.65 -4.03
N THR A 156 8.84 23.97 -4.13
CA THR A 156 9.78 24.97 -3.60
C THR A 156 9.34 25.59 -2.28
N LEU A 157 8.12 25.27 -1.84
CA LEU A 157 7.57 25.74 -0.58
C LEU A 157 8.47 25.27 0.57
N LYS A 158 8.94 26.22 1.38
CA LYS A 158 9.86 25.89 2.49
C LYS A 158 9.09 25.32 3.67
N SER A 159 9.48 24.14 4.10
CA SER A 159 8.93 23.53 5.30
C SER A 159 9.21 24.35 6.55
N GLN A 160 8.19 24.55 7.36
CA GLN A 160 8.33 25.17 8.68
C GLN A 160 8.81 24.13 9.72
N PRO A 161 9.31 24.56 10.88
CA PRO A 161 9.58 23.65 12.00
C PRO A 161 8.31 22.86 12.37
N GLY A 162 8.42 21.55 12.42
CA GLY A 162 7.29 20.68 12.78
C GLY A 162 6.45 20.16 11.60
N ASP A 163 6.60 20.69 10.39
CA ASP A 163 5.84 20.26 9.21
C ASP A 163 6.19 18.84 8.74
N VAL A 164 7.43 18.39 8.99
CA VAL A 164 7.89 17.08 8.52
C VAL A 164 7.23 15.97 9.36
N PRO A 165 6.36 15.13 8.79
CA PRO A 165 5.71 14.04 9.51
C PRO A 165 6.73 13.04 10.04
N LYS A 166 6.56 12.65 11.31
CA LYS A 166 7.35 11.58 11.94
C LYS A 166 6.87 10.20 11.53
#